data_20a090c5f32af8934dba40fb56cf878c
#
_entry.id   20a090c5f32af8934dba40fb56cf878c
#
_cell.length_a   1.000
_cell.length_b   1.000
_cell.length_c   1.000
_cell.angle_alpha   90.00
_cell.angle_beta   90.00
_cell.angle_gamma   90.00
#
_symmetry.space_group_name_H-M   'P 1'
#
loop_
_entity.id
_entity.type
_entity.pdbx_description
1 polymer ?
#
loop_
_entity_poly.entity_id
_entity_poly.type
_entity_poly.pdbx_seq_one_letter_code
_entity_poly.pdbx_strand_id
1 'polypeptide(L)'
;MNIKDLQYYVSLTQLKNFSLVAAQFHVSQPTISAAIRRLETELKTQLLIRANPHLPVALTTTGIQVQRHANQILLEHQLMCQEVAHTTTDQLVIGMPPIIEINYFPRIASQLPQALFSQIQPISQGSLAALKGLKKGQLDLAVLAYLNEFTDTTIQLTTFDTQSFSIVVPTDDPLATNSQLQFRSLRHQHFVALKDNFVHRQAFRQLSHQNHVRPTIVFESNEIGSILNMVRQHVGIALLSNAVQLPAGLQRLPLTDAQAPTFNVGVAYRHSMTFSPTQADLIQRLTAAFQSVDWHAY
;
A
#
# COMPACT_ATOMS: atom_id res chain seq x y z
N MET A 1 34.15 -2.58 1.43
CA MET A 1 32.75 -2.89 1.81
C MET A 1 32.03 -3.46 0.59
N ASN A 2 31.34 -4.58 0.70
CA ASN A 2 30.55 -5.13 -0.38
C ASN A 2 29.09 -5.33 0.03
N ILE A 3 28.20 -5.45 -0.94
CA ILE A 3 26.75 -5.56 -0.73
C ILE A 3 26.40 -6.80 0.11
N LYS A 4 27.08 -7.94 -0.09
CA LYS A 4 26.80 -9.16 0.69
C LYS A 4 27.14 -8.97 2.18
N ASP A 5 28.23 -8.27 2.49
CA ASP A 5 28.59 -7.99 3.89
C ASP A 5 27.52 -7.14 4.57
N LEU A 6 26.94 -6.14 3.87
CA LEU A 6 25.82 -5.34 4.37
C LEU A 6 24.54 -6.19 4.54
N GLN A 7 24.24 -7.09 3.60
CA GLN A 7 23.10 -8.00 3.71
C GLN A 7 23.21 -8.90 4.95
N TYR A 8 24.39 -9.49 5.17
CA TYR A 8 24.64 -10.32 6.35
C TYR A 8 24.53 -9.51 7.64
N TYR A 9 25.06 -8.28 7.64
CA TYR A 9 24.99 -7.41 8.79
C TYR A 9 23.55 -7.03 9.15
N VAL A 10 22.76 -6.57 8.18
CA VAL A 10 21.35 -6.21 8.39
C VAL A 10 20.54 -7.41 8.86
N SER A 11 20.73 -8.59 8.26
CA SER A 11 20.05 -9.80 8.70
C SER A 11 20.46 -10.19 10.12
N LEU A 12 21.74 -10.02 10.50
CA LEU A 12 22.22 -10.29 11.84
C LEU A 12 21.60 -9.34 12.89
N THR A 13 21.33 -8.08 12.52
CA THR A 13 20.66 -7.13 13.42
C THR A 13 19.20 -7.51 13.71
N GLN A 14 18.55 -8.22 12.77
CA GLN A 14 17.17 -8.67 12.88
C GLN A 14 17.07 -10.01 13.62
N LEU A 15 17.85 -11.02 13.20
CA LEU A 15 17.81 -12.38 13.74
C LEU A 15 18.60 -12.53 15.05
N LYS A 16 19.53 -11.62 15.32
CA LYS A 16 20.40 -11.59 16.52
C LYS A 16 21.16 -12.89 16.77
N ASN A 17 21.37 -13.71 15.72
CA ASN A 17 22.02 -15.02 15.80
C ASN A 17 22.80 -15.33 14.53
N PHE A 18 24.11 -15.57 14.67
CA PHE A 18 25.02 -15.86 13.55
C PHE A 18 24.66 -17.15 12.78
N SER A 19 24.26 -18.19 13.50
CA SER A 19 23.92 -19.48 12.87
C SER A 19 22.60 -19.39 12.08
N LEU A 20 21.61 -18.63 12.56
CA LEU A 20 20.37 -18.40 11.81
C LEU A 20 20.62 -17.60 10.54
N VAL A 21 21.48 -16.56 10.60
CA VAL A 21 21.87 -15.80 9.40
C VAL A 21 22.62 -16.71 8.42
N ALA A 22 23.56 -17.52 8.90
CA ALA A 22 24.30 -18.46 8.05
C ALA A 22 23.36 -19.44 7.34
N ALA A 23 22.38 -19.98 8.06
CA ALA A 23 21.35 -20.85 7.47
C ALA A 23 20.48 -20.11 6.44
N GLN A 24 20.05 -18.88 6.71
CA GLN A 24 19.25 -18.06 5.77
C GLN A 24 19.98 -17.82 4.44
N PHE A 25 21.28 -17.60 4.48
CA PHE A 25 22.09 -17.34 3.26
C PHE A 25 22.80 -18.58 2.71
N HIS A 26 22.55 -19.76 3.25
CA HIS A 26 23.18 -21.01 2.85
C HIS A 26 24.72 -20.96 2.86
N VAL A 27 25.31 -20.35 3.88
CA VAL A 27 26.75 -20.22 4.08
C VAL A 27 27.16 -20.71 5.47
N SER A 28 28.48 -20.82 5.69
CA SER A 28 29.00 -21.19 7.00
C SER A 28 28.94 -20.01 8.00
N GLN A 29 28.76 -20.30 9.29
CA GLN A 29 28.80 -19.27 10.34
C GLN A 29 30.13 -18.47 10.35
N PRO A 30 31.33 -19.08 10.11
CA PRO A 30 32.56 -18.32 9.94
C PRO A 30 32.52 -17.30 8.82
N THR A 31 31.80 -17.57 7.71
CA THR A 31 31.60 -16.61 6.60
C THR A 31 30.90 -15.35 7.08
N ILE A 32 29.83 -15.49 7.85
CA ILE A 32 29.11 -14.34 8.43
C ILE A 32 30.04 -13.58 9.38
N SER A 33 30.74 -14.28 10.28
CA SER A 33 31.67 -13.66 11.23
C SER A 33 32.78 -12.88 10.52
N ALA A 34 33.35 -13.44 9.43
CA ALA A 34 34.36 -12.77 8.63
C ALA A 34 33.82 -11.51 7.93
N ALA A 35 32.57 -11.55 7.42
CA ALA A 35 31.92 -10.40 6.81
C ALA A 35 31.74 -9.23 7.82
N ILE A 36 31.30 -9.53 9.04
CA ILE A 36 31.18 -8.52 10.10
C ILE A 36 32.56 -7.94 10.45
N ARG A 37 33.58 -8.78 10.59
CA ARG A 37 34.95 -8.30 10.86
C ARG A 37 35.47 -7.39 9.74
N ARG A 38 35.20 -7.69 8.47
CA ARG A 38 35.58 -6.80 7.34
C ARG A 38 34.93 -5.44 7.48
N LEU A 39 33.63 -5.37 7.78
CA LEU A 39 32.90 -4.12 8.01
C LEU A 39 33.50 -3.34 9.19
N GLU A 40 33.72 -4.00 10.33
CA GLU A 40 34.32 -3.38 11.51
C GLU A 40 35.73 -2.85 11.25
N THR A 41 36.55 -3.58 10.48
CA THR A 41 37.93 -3.17 10.09
C THR A 41 37.89 -1.96 9.18
N GLU A 42 37.03 -1.97 8.14
CA GLU A 42 36.92 -0.87 7.18
C GLU A 42 36.37 0.41 7.83
N LEU A 43 35.39 0.28 8.72
CA LEU A 43 34.81 1.39 9.45
C LEU A 43 35.59 1.79 10.70
N LYS A 44 36.67 1.06 11.02
CA LYS A 44 37.54 1.27 12.18
C LYS A 44 36.78 1.37 13.52
N THR A 45 35.72 0.59 13.66
CA THR A 45 34.86 0.61 14.85
C THR A 45 34.19 -0.74 15.06
N GLN A 46 33.84 -1.06 16.31
CA GLN A 46 33.02 -2.22 16.63
C GLN A 46 31.55 -1.91 16.38
N LEU A 47 30.87 -2.80 15.67
CA LEU A 47 29.44 -2.70 15.39
C LEU A 47 28.58 -3.53 16.35
N LEU A 48 29.18 -4.56 16.94
CA LEU A 48 28.53 -5.51 17.84
C LEU A 48 29.11 -5.47 19.25
N ILE A 49 28.26 -5.62 20.25
CA ILE A 49 28.67 -5.81 21.66
C ILE A 49 28.94 -7.30 21.84
N ARG A 50 30.19 -7.64 22.13
CA ARG A 50 30.67 -9.04 22.29
C ARG A 50 30.76 -9.45 23.77
N ALA A 51 29.71 -9.20 24.56
CA ALA A 51 29.77 -9.43 26.02
C ALA A 51 29.64 -10.90 26.42
N ASN A 52 28.87 -11.72 25.72
CA ASN A 52 28.67 -13.14 26.06
C ASN A 52 28.21 -13.96 24.83
N PRO A 53 28.87 -15.07 24.47
CA PRO A 53 28.48 -15.92 23.33
C PRO A 53 27.07 -16.54 23.44
N HIS A 54 26.52 -16.62 24.65
CA HIS A 54 25.20 -17.20 24.92
C HIS A 54 24.05 -16.18 24.89
N LEU A 55 24.36 -14.88 24.79
CA LEU A 55 23.35 -13.84 24.70
C LEU A 55 23.09 -13.47 23.23
N PRO A 56 21.87 -13.02 22.90
CA PRO A 56 21.56 -12.48 21.59
C PRO A 56 22.51 -11.34 21.21
N VAL A 57 22.86 -11.26 19.94
CA VAL A 57 23.73 -10.20 19.41
C VAL A 57 23.10 -8.83 19.70
N ALA A 58 23.86 -7.95 20.35
CA ALA A 58 23.51 -6.55 20.58
C ALA A 58 24.37 -5.61 19.74
N LEU A 59 23.80 -4.46 19.38
CA LEU A 59 24.49 -3.44 18.57
C LEU A 59 25.12 -2.40 19.47
N THR A 60 26.29 -1.90 19.07
CA THR A 60 26.84 -0.63 19.58
C THR A 60 26.03 0.57 19.04
N THR A 61 26.20 1.76 19.61
CA THR A 61 25.62 3.00 19.06
C THR A 61 26.02 3.19 17.59
N THR A 62 27.29 2.96 17.25
CA THR A 62 27.79 3.00 15.89
C THR A 62 27.15 1.90 15.02
N GLY A 63 26.94 0.70 15.58
CA GLY A 63 26.23 -0.38 14.92
C GLY A 63 24.81 0.03 14.50
N ILE A 64 24.05 0.69 15.38
CA ILE A 64 22.70 1.21 15.06
C ILE A 64 22.75 2.23 13.90
N GLN A 65 23.75 3.14 13.90
CA GLN A 65 23.94 4.09 12.81
C GLN A 65 24.23 3.37 11.48
N VAL A 66 25.17 2.42 11.51
CA VAL A 66 25.54 1.62 10.33
C VAL A 66 24.36 0.80 9.82
N GLN A 67 23.55 0.20 10.71
CA GLN A 67 22.32 -0.51 10.32
C GLN A 67 21.38 0.38 9.52
N ARG A 68 21.15 1.62 9.95
CA ARG A 68 20.28 2.57 9.23
C ARG A 68 20.80 2.85 7.82
N HIS A 69 22.09 3.17 7.69
CA HIS A 69 22.70 3.44 6.39
C HIS A 69 22.79 2.19 5.53
N ALA A 70 23.10 1.02 6.10
CA ALA A 70 23.12 -0.25 5.37
C ALA A 70 21.75 -0.59 4.78
N ASN A 71 20.65 -0.37 5.51
CA ASN A 71 19.30 -0.54 4.96
C ASN A 71 19.03 0.38 3.77
N GLN A 72 19.47 1.63 3.81
CA GLN A 72 19.33 2.57 2.70
C GLN A 72 20.16 2.14 1.48
N ILE A 73 21.42 1.77 1.66
CA ILE A 73 22.29 1.29 0.58
C ILE A 73 21.72 0.03 -0.07
N LEU A 74 21.21 -0.92 0.75
CA LEU A 74 20.61 -2.15 0.22
C LEU A 74 19.30 -1.87 -0.53
N LEU A 75 18.50 -0.90 -0.07
CA LEU A 75 17.31 -0.46 -0.78
C LEU A 75 17.68 0.15 -2.15
N GLU A 76 18.64 1.08 -2.18
CA GLU A 76 19.10 1.70 -3.43
C GLU A 76 19.70 0.68 -4.41
N HIS A 77 20.47 -0.28 -3.90
CA HIS A 77 20.97 -1.38 -4.72
C HIS A 77 19.84 -2.23 -5.30
N GLN A 78 18.81 -2.53 -4.50
CA GLN A 78 17.62 -3.26 -4.97
C GLN A 78 16.88 -2.46 -6.05
N LEU A 79 16.65 -1.17 -5.82
CA LEU A 79 15.98 -0.27 -6.78
C LEU A 79 16.75 -0.25 -8.11
N MET A 80 18.05 -0.01 -8.06
CA MET A 80 18.91 -0.03 -9.25
C MET A 80 18.76 -1.33 -10.06
N CYS A 81 18.82 -2.50 -9.40
CA CYS A 81 18.68 -3.78 -10.09
C CYS A 81 17.30 -3.97 -10.73
N GLN A 82 16.24 -3.53 -10.06
CA GLN A 82 14.86 -3.64 -10.55
C GLN A 82 14.59 -2.66 -11.70
N GLU A 83 15.02 -1.42 -11.57
CA GLU A 83 14.87 -0.39 -12.62
C GLU A 83 15.56 -0.82 -13.91
N VAL A 84 16.80 -1.32 -13.82
CA VAL A 84 17.51 -1.86 -14.99
C VAL A 84 16.75 -3.03 -15.61
N ALA A 85 16.23 -3.96 -14.78
CA ALA A 85 15.46 -5.11 -15.29
C ALA A 85 14.16 -4.66 -15.98
N HIS A 86 13.44 -3.69 -15.42
CA HIS A 86 12.17 -3.19 -15.98
C HIS A 86 12.39 -2.37 -17.27
N THR A 87 13.47 -1.60 -17.34
CA THR A 87 13.78 -0.81 -18.56
C THR A 87 14.01 -1.71 -19.79
N THR A 88 14.43 -2.95 -19.59
CA THR A 88 14.71 -3.90 -20.70
C THR A 88 13.45 -4.59 -21.25
N THR A 89 12.31 -4.50 -20.57
CA THR A 89 11.09 -5.25 -20.94
C THR A 89 10.03 -4.43 -21.67
N ASP A 90 10.16 -3.09 -21.74
CA ASP A 90 9.14 -2.15 -22.24
C ASP A 90 7.73 -2.33 -21.60
N GLN A 91 7.65 -3.09 -20.50
CA GLN A 91 6.43 -3.33 -19.75
C GLN A 91 6.40 -2.44 -18.52
N LEU A 92 5.19 -2.07 -18.08
CA LEU A 92 4.93 -1.40 -16.81
C LEU A 92 4.24 -2.34 -15.84
N VAL A 93 4.87 -2.56 -14.69
CA VAL A 93 4.26 -3.27 -13.56
C VAL A 93 3.41 -2.27 -12.77
N ILE A 94 2.09 -2.41 -12.87
CA ILE A 94 1.12 -1.45 -12.31
C ILE A 94 0.38 -2.05 -11.13
N GLY A 95 0.56 -1.46 -9.94
CA GLY A 95 -0.22 -1.82 -8.75
C GLY A 95 -1.60 -1.15 -8.78
N MET A 96 -2.67 -1.93 -8.63
CA MET A 96 -4.04 -1.43 -8.55
C MET A 96 -4.80 -2.10 -7.41
N PRO A 97 -5.42 -1.32 -6.48
CA PRO A 97 -6.38 -1.89 -5.55
C PRO A 97 -7.61 -2.47 -6.26
N PRO A 98 -8.22 -3.55 -5.74
CA PRO A 98 -9.40 -4.17 -6.35
C PRO A 98 -10.54 -3.19 -6.67
N ILE A 99 -10.77 -2.18 -5.80
CA ILE A 99 -11.77 -1.14 -6.04
C ILE A 99 -11.46 -0.34 -7.31
N ILE A 100 -10.19 -0.01 -7.53
CA ILE A 100 -9.75 0.76 -8.70
C ILE A 100 -9.78 -0.12 -9.94
N GLU A 101 -9.31 -1.35 -9.83
CA GLU A 101 -9.33 -2.33 -10.91
C GLU A 101 -10.75 -2.59 -11.44
N ILE A 102 -11.74 -2.65 -10.54
CA ILE A 102 -13.14 -2.95 -10.89
C ILE A 102 -13.91 -1.68 -11.32
N ASN A 103 -13.73 -0.54 -10.63
CA ASN A 103 -14.61 0.61 -10.82
C ASN A 103 -14.01 1.75 -11.66
N TYR A 104 -12.68 1.82 -11.78
CA TYR A 104 -12.00 2.90 -12.51
C TYR A 104 -11.36 2.42 -13.82
N PHE A 105 -10.55 1.36 -13.77
CA PHE A 105 -9.77 0.93 -14.91
C PHE A 105 -10.62 0.55 -16.14
N PRO A 106 -11.76 -0.17 -16.03
CA PRO A 106 -12.59 -0.50 -17.18
C PRO A 106 -13.16 0.74 -17.89
N ARG A 107 -13.39 1.85 -17.18
CA ARG A 107 -13.96 3.08 -17.76
C ARG A 107 -12.96 3.82 -18.66
N ILE A 108 -11.66 3.68 -18.41
CA ILE A 108 -10.63 4.23 -19.28
C ILE A 108 -10.15 3.23 -20.34
N ALA A 109 -10.39 1.94 -20.13
CA ALA A 109 -9.87 0.88 -21.00
C ALA A 109 -10.32 1.06 -22.47
N SER A 110 -11.56 1.53 -22.69
CA SER A 110 -12.09 1.81 -24.04
C SER A 110 -11.40 2.99 -24.75
N GLN A 111 -10.70 3.85 -24.01
CA GLN A 111 -9.99 5.01 -24.54
C GLN A 111 -8.52 4.70 -24.88
N LEU A 112 -8.04 3.51 -24.47
CA LEU A 112 -6.67 3.09 -24.68
C LEU A 112 -6.56 2.19 -25.91
N PRO A 113 -5.54 2.37 -26.76
CA PRO A 113 -5.26 1.44 -27.85
C PRO A 113 -5.03 0.01 -27.31
N GLN A 114 -5.63 -0.99 -27.97
CA GLN A 114 -5.53 -2.38 -27.53
C GLN A 114 -4.08 -2.88 -27.38
N ALA A 115 -3.17 -2.38 -28.22
CA ALA A 115 -1.74 -2.72 -28.16
C ALA A 115 -1.08 -2.34 -26.82
N LEU A 116 -1.59 -1.33 -26.11
CA LEU A 116 -1.03 -0.91 -24.82
C LEU A 116 -1.29 -1.92 -23.69
N PHE A 117 -2.35 -2.73 -23.79
CA PHE A 117 -2.65 -3.72 -22.74
C PHE A 117 -1.58 -4.82 -22.62
N SER A 118 -0.89 -5.15 -23.72
CA SER A 118 0.24 -6.10 -23.67
C SER A 118 1.48 -5.55 -22.95
N GLN A 119 1.56 -4.22 -22.78
CA GLN A 119 2.64 -3.55 -22.08
C GLN A 119 2.33 -3.33 -20.59
N ILE A 120 1.12 -3.65 -20.14
CA ILE A 120 0.67 -3.48 -18.76
C ILE A 120 0.66 -4.84 -18.07
N GLN A 121 1.41 -4.94 -16.96
CA GLN A 121 1.34 -6.06 -16.04
C GLN A 121 0.65 -5.62 -14.75
N PRO A 122 -0.67 -5.87 -14.58
CA PRO A 122 -1.39 -5.46 -13.40
C PRO A 122 -1.08 -6.37 -12.21
N ILE A 123 -0.92 -5.76 -11.03
CA ILE A 123 -0.81 -6.45 -9.74
C ILE A 123 -1.91 -5.94 -8.81
N SER A 124 -2.86 -6.82 -8.48
CA SER A 124 -3.98 -6.50 -7.59
C SER A 124 -3.52 -6.52 -6.13
N GLN A 125 -3.50 -5.36 -5.47
CA GLN A 125 -3.13 -5.22 -4.05
C GLN A 125 -3.64 -3.90 -3.47
N GLY A 126 -3.88 -3.85 -2.15
CA GLY A 126 -4.36 -2.63 -1.49
C GLY A 126 -3.40 -1.45 -1.63
N SER A 127 -3.93 -0.23 -1.60
CA SER A 127 -3.15 1.03 -1.82
C SER A 127 -1.90 1.14 -0.95
N LEU A 128 -1.96 0.71 0.32
CA LEU A 128 -0.80 0.75 1.22
C LEU A 128 0.29 -0.24 0.80
N ALA A 129 -0.09 -1.41 0.31
CA ALA A 129 0.86 -2.40 -0.22
C ALA A 129 1.45 -1.90 -1.55
N ALA A 130 0.64 -1.31 -2.43
CA ALA A 130 1.07 -0.73 -3.69
C ALA A 130 2.06 0.43 -3.48
N LEU A 131 1.78 1.34 -2.53
CA LEU A 131 2.71 2.41 -2.16
C LEU A 131 4.06 1.84 -1.65
N LYS A 132 4.00 0.79 -0.83
CA LYS A 132 5.21 0.10 -0.36
C LYS A 132 5.94 -0.60 -1.52
N GLY A 133 5.21 -1.17 -2.47
CA GLY A 133 5.75 -1.78 -3.69
C GLY A 133 6.48 -0.77 -4.56
N LEU A 134 5.88 0.41 -4.79
CA LEU A 134 6.54 1.55 -5.48
C LEU A 134 7.86 1.91 -4.81
N LYS A 135 7.84 2.15 -3.49
CA LYS A 135 9.05 2.52 -2.73
C LYS A 135 10.16 1.48 -2.80
N LYS A 136 9.81 0.21 -2.97
CA LYS A 136 10.77 -0.89 -3.09
C LYS A 136 11.16 -1.23 -4.53
N GLY A 137 10.63 -0.51 -5.53
CA GLY A 137 10.88 -0.79 -6.94
C GLY A 137 10.20 -2.05 -7.49
N GLN A 138 9.27 -2.63 -6.74
CA GLN A 138 8.48 -3.80 -7.18
C GLN A 138 7.36 -3.42 -8.16
N LEU A 139 7.00 -2.14 -8.19
CA LEU A 139 6.05 -1.53 -9.10
C LEU A 139 6.69 -0.33 -9.77
N ASP A 140 6.35 -0.10 -11.03
CA ASP A 140 6.73 1.08 -11.79
C ASP A 140 5.73 2.20 -11.59
N LEU A 141 4.45 1.84 -11.61
CA LEU A 141 3.31 2.72 -11.45
C LEU A 141 2.33 2.12 -10.45
N ALA A 142 1.55 2.94 -9.80
CA ALA A 142 0.39 2.49 -9.05
C ALA A 142 -0.76 3.46 -9.19
N VAL A 143 -1.98 2.95 -9.28
CA VAL A 143 -3.18 3.75 -9.09
C VAL A 143 -3.59 3.58 -7.63
N LEU A 144 -3.41 4.64 -6.83
CA LEU A 144 -3.55 4.59 -5.38
C LEU A 144 -4.82 5.30 -4.93
N ALA A 145 -5.50 4.71 -3.94
CA ALA A 145 -6.42 5.46 -3.10
C ALA A 145 -5.69 5.92 -1.82
N TYR A 146 -6.03 7.10 -1.32
CA TYR A 146 -5.47 7.66 -0.09
C TYR A 146 -6.48 8.61 0.60
N LEU A 147 -6.26 8.89 1.88
CA LEU A 147 -7.10 9.83 2.65
C LEU A 147 -6.42 11.19 2.74
N ASN A 148 -7.23 12.25 2.69
CA ASN A 148 -6.80 13.63 2.91
C ASN A 148 -5.64 14.05 1.98
N GLU A 149 -4.57 14.65 2.52
CA GLU A 149 -3.39 15.06 1.77
C GLU A 149 -2.35 13.94 1.65
N PHE A 150 -1.73 13.84 0.48
CA PHE A 150 -0.61 12.94 0.25
C PHE A 150 0.70 13.69 0.51
N THR A 151 1.47 13.26 1.50
CA THR A 151 2.63 14.01 1.99
C THR A 151 3.99 13.38 1.64
N ASP A 152 4.01 12.26 0.92
CA ASP A 152 5.24 11.54 0.60
C ASP A 152 5.98 12.18 -0.58
N THR A 153 7.06 12.90 -0.30
CA THR A 153 7.85 13.62 -1.30
C THR A 153 8.69 12.72 -2.22
N THR A 154 8.82 11.42 -1.91
CA THR A 154 9.55 10.46 -2.76
C THR A 154 8.69 9.92 -3.89
N ILE A 155 7.38 10.17 -3.83
CA ILE A 155 6.38 9.71 -4.79
C ILE A 155 5.76 10.92 -5.49
N GLN A 156 5.78 10.92 -6.79
CA GLN A 156 4.96 11.82 -7.59
C GLN A 156 3.57 11.23 -7.72
N LEU A 157 2.56 12.01 -7.35
CA LEU A 157 1.15 11.62 -7.39
C LEU A 157 0.35 12.67 -8.18
N THR A 158 -0.43 12.21 -9.13
CA THR A 158 -1.41 13.02 -9.87
C THR A 158 -2.81 12.53 -9.52
N THR A 159 -3.53 13.31 -8.73
CA THR A 159 -4.91 13.02 -8.34
C THR A 159 -5.85 13.26 -9.53
N PHE A 160 -6.81 12.37 -9.72
CA PHE A 160 -7.81 12.50 -10.78
C PHE A 160 -9.26 12.36 -10.29
N ASP A 161 -9.49 11.83 -9.07
CA ASP A 161 -10.82 11.73 -8.48
C ASP A 161 -10.78 11.92 -6.96
N THR A 162 -11.89 12.44 -6.42
CA THR A 162 -12.12 12.61 -4.98
C THR A 162 -13.56 12.27 -4.66
N GLN A 163 -13.76 11.24 -3.83
CA GLN A 163 -15.08 10.73 -3.44
C GLN A 163 -15.29 10.84 -1.94
N SER A 164 -16.55 10.98 -1.51
CA SER A 164 -16.93 10.87 -0.12
C SER A 164 -17.08 9.41 0.31
N PHE A 165 -17.07 9.17 1.62
CA PHE A 165 -17.49 7.91 2.21
C PHE A 165 -18.96 7.96 2.60
N SER A 166 -19.65 6.83 2.43
CA SER A 166 -21.04 6.65 2.87
C SER A 166 -21.17 5.34 3.64
N ILE A 167 -22.24 5.27 4.44
CA ILE A 167 -22.67 4.00 5.02
C ILE A 167 -23.51 3.26 3.99
N VAL A 168 -23.20 2.00 3.78
CA VAL A 168 -23.97 1.10 2.88
C VAL A 168 -24.81 0.19 3.73
N VAL A 169 -26.11 0.16 3.43
CA VAL A 169 -27.13 -0.64 4.13
C VAL A 169 -28.03 -1.34 3.12
N PRO A 170 -28.75 -2.43 3.50
CA PRO A 170 -29.85 -2.96 2.71
C PRO A 170 -30.96 -1.89 2.53
N THR A 171 -31.68 -1.92 1.40
CA THR A 171 -32.76 -0.97 1.13
C THR A 171 -33.97 -1.11 2.06
N ASP A 172 -34.11 -2.25 2.70
CA ASP A 172 -35.16 -2.58 3.69
C ASP A 172 -34.66 -2.47 5.15
N ASP A 173 -33.42 -2.00 5.37
CA ASP A 173 -32.88 -1.76 6.71
C ASP A 173 -33.58 -0.53 7.35
N PRO A 174 -33.87 -0.55 8.66
CA PRO A 174 -34.43 0.64 9.35
C PRO A 174 -33.62 1.93 9.17
N LEU A 175 -32.29 1.84 9.03
CA LEU A 175 -31.44 2.99 8.75
C LEU A 175 -31.72 3.61 7.38
N ALA A 176 -32.22 2.83 6.43
CA ALA A 176 -32.49 3.23 5.05
C ALA A 176 -33.56 4.34 4.94
N THR A 177 -34.36 4.55 5.99
CA THR A 177 -35.34 5.65 6.09
C THR A 177 -34.69 7.02 6.29
N ASN A 178 -33.41 7.08 6.68
CA ASN A 178 -32.70 8.33 6.86
C ASN A 178 -32.13 8.80 5.53
N SER A 179 -32.14 10.11 5.28
CA SER A 179 -31.48 10.71 4.12
C SER A 179 -29.97 10.86 4.30
N GLN A 180 -29.50 10.93 5.54
CA GLN A 180 -28.11 11.10 5.92
C GLN A 180 -27.89 10.68 7.38
N LEU A 181 -26.64 10.42 7.77
CA LEU A 181 -26.29 9.96 9.11
C LEU A 181 -25.06 10.70 9.66
N GLN A 182 -24.97 10.76 10.99
CA GLN A 182 -23.71 11.02 11.69
C GLN A 182 -23.07 9.71 12.11
N PHE A 183 -21.77 9.56 11.96
CA PHE A 183 -21.07 8.31 12.30
C PHE A 183 -21.26 7.92 13.78
N ARG A 184 -21.40 8.93 14.67
CA ARG A 184 -21.67 8.70 16.09
C ARG A 184 -22.98 7.95 16.37
N SER A 185 -24.00 8.10 15.53
CA SER A 185 -25.29 7.40 15.70
C SER A 185 -25.17 5.89 15.48
N LEU A 186 -24.09 5.46 14.83
CA LEU A 186 -23.84 4.06 14.46
C LEU A 186 -23.08 3.27 15.54
N ARG A 187 -22.91 3.81 16.73
CA ARG A 187 -22.11 3.20 17.83
C ARG A 187 -22.53 1.78 18.23
N HIS A 188 -23.78 1.42 18.03
CA HIS A 188 -24.35 0.11 18.37
C HIS A 188 -24.56 -0.80 17.14
N GLN A 189 -24.19 -0.34 15.97
CA GLN A 189 -24.31 -1.12 14.76
C GLN A 189 -23.16 -2.12 14.61
N HIS A 190 -23.47 -3.25 14.00
CA HIS A 190 -22.47 -4.20 13.54
C HIS A 190 -21.93 -3.79 12.17
N PHE A 191 -20.63 -3.84 12.02
CA PHE A 191 -19.97 -3.50 10.75
C PHE A 191 -19.34 -4.72 10.10
N VAL A 192 -19.43 -4.78 8.78
CA VAL A 192 -18.57 -5.59 7.93
C VAL A 192 -17.55 -4.66 7.27
N ALA A 193 -16.27 -5.00 7.28
CA ALA A 193 -15.22 -4.06 6.93
C ALA A 193 -14.15 -4.68 6.03
N LEU A 194 -13.49 -3.84 5.24
CA LEU A 194 -12.25 -4.21 4.55
C LEU A 194 -11.10 -4.28 5.57
N LYS A 195 -10.12 -5.16 5.30
CA LYS A 195 -8.94 -5.38 6.18
C LYS A 195 -8.00 -4.16 6.20
N ASP A 196 -7.02 -4.20 7.09
CA ASP A 196 -6.10 -3.10 7.43
C ASP A 196 -5.26 -2.53 6.28
N ASN A 197 -5.05 -3.30 5.22
CA ASN A 197 -4.33 -2.85 4.02
C ASN A 197 -5.15 -1.94 3.09
N PHE A 198 -6.44 -1.68 3.42
CA PHE A 198 -7.32 -0.81 2.66
C PHE A 198 -7.50 0.56 3.32
N VAL A 199 -7.59 1.58 2.48
CA VAL A 199 -7.86 2.97 2.90
C VAL A 199 -9.20 3.10 3.64
N HIS A 200 -10.18 2.30 3.29
CA HIS A 200 -11.49 2.22 3.97
C HIS A 200 -11.35 1.90 5.47
N ARG A 201 -10.40 1.02 5.82
CA ARG A 201 -10.14 0.71 7.23
C ARG A 201 -9.52 1.88 7.97
N GLN A 202 -8.68 2.65 7.31
CA GLN A 202 -8.13 3.88 7.87
C GLN A 202 -9.22 4.92 8.08
N ALA A 203 -10.11 5.12 7.10
CA ALA A 203 -11.27 6.01 7.19
C ALA A 203 -12.18 5.62 8.37
N PHE A 204 -12.47 4.33 8.51
CA PHE A 204 -13.27 3.80 9.63
C PHE A 204 -12.61 4.11 10.99
N ARG A 205 -11.31 3.90 11.13
CA ARG A 205 -10.56 4.22 12.36
C ARG A 205 -10.57 5.72 12.66
N GLN A 206 -10.37 6.55 11.63
CA GLN A 206 -10.40 8.00 11.76
C GLN A 206 -11.76 8.49 12.25
N LEU A 207 -12.85 8.05 11.60
CA LEU A 207 -14.22 8.39 12.01
C LEU A 207 -14.55 7.89 13.41
N SER A 208 -14.14 6.67 13.75
CA SER A 208 -14.34 6.10 15.09
C SER A 208 -13.65 6.93 16.17
N HIS A 209 -12.42 7.35 15.91
CA HIS A 209 -11.64 8.18 16.83
C HIS A 209 -12.24 9.58 16.97
N GLN A 210 -12.57 10.26 15.87
CA GLN A 210 -13.15 11.60 15.85
C GLN A 210 -14.49 11.66 16.58
N ASN A 211 -15.31 10.62 16.45
CA ASN A 211 -16.63 10.52 17.04
C ASN A 211 -16.65 9.89 18.45
N HIS A 212 -15.48 9.46 18.97
CA HIS A 212 -15.34 8.77 20.26
C HIS A 212 -16.24 7.52 20.36
N VAL A 213 -16.37 6.75 19.27
CA VAL A 213 -17.15 5.50 19.22
C VAL A 213 -16.25 4.32 18.88
N ARG A 214 -16.70 3.12 19.27
CA ARG A 214 -16.02 1.85 18.96
C ARG A 214 -17.05 0.87 18.42
N PRO A 215 -17.47 1.00 17.16
CA PRO A 215 -18.42 0.09 16.57
C PRO A 215 -17.83 -1.31 16.47
N THR A 216 -18.68 -2.33 16.62
CA THR A 216 -18.27 -3.73 16.51
C THR A 216 -18.11 -4.14 15.08
N ILE A 217 -16.95 -4.66 14.70
CA ILE A 217 -16.73 -5.28 13.39
C ILE A 217 -16.95 -6.79 13.56
N VAL A 218 -17.94 -7.34 12.86
CA VAL A 218 -18.33 -8.75 12.95
C VAL A 218 -17.74 -9.58 11.83
N PHE A 219 -17.28 -8.96 10.73
CA PHE A 219 -16.66 -9.64 9.60
C PHE A 219 -15.67 -8.76 8.87
N GLU A 220 -14.55 -9.32 8.40
CA GLU A 220 -13.53 -8.62 7.63
C GLU A 220 -13.14 -9.42 6.37
N SER A 221 -12.99 -8.72 5.24
CA SER A 221 -12.56 -9.32 3.97
C SER A 221 -11.58 -8.41 3.21
N ASN A 222 -10.83 -8.99 2.28
CA ASN A 222 -10.09 -8.24 1.25
C ASN A 222 -10.95 -7.96 0.01
N GLU A 223 -12.13 -8.58 -0.09
CA GLU A 223 -12.97 -8.58 -1.28
C GLU A 223 -14.21 -7.69 -1.08
N ILE A 224 -14.35 -6.66 -1.93
CA ILE A 224 -15.53 -5.77 -1.92
C ILE A 224 -16.83 -6.54 -2.13
N GLY A 225 -16.84 -7.50 -3.06
CA GLY A 225 -18.02 -8.33 -3.32
C GLY A 225 -18.49 -9.10 -2.08
N SER A 226 -17.54 -9.61 -1.27
CA SER A 226 -17.86 -10.26 0.00
C SER A 226 -18.49 -9.28 0.99
N ILE A 227 -17.96 -8.07 1.11
CA ILE A 227 -18.52 -7.02 1.99
C ILE A 227 -19.96 -6.68 1.55
N LEU A 228 -20.19 -6.39 0.25
CA LEU A 228 -21.51 -6.04 -0.28
C LEU A 228 -22.52 -7.18 -0.08
N ASN A 229 -22.11 -8.44 -0.28
CA ASN A 229 -22.96 -9.59 -0.03
C ASN A 229 -23.33 -9.76 1.45
N MET A 230 -22.37 -9.56 2.37
CA MET A 230 -22.65 -9.60 3.81
C MET A 230 -23.59 -8.49 4.24
N VAL A 231 -23.46 -7.28 3.69
CA VAL A 231 -24.42 -6.18 3.94
C VAL A 231 -25.80 -6.59 3.45
N ARG A 232 -25.92 -7.11 2.22
CA ARG A 232 -27.21 -7.53 1.64
C ARG A 232 -27.90 -8.63 2.44
N GLN A 233 -27.12 -9.46 3.16
CA GLN A 233 -27.64 -10.51 4.04
C GLN A 233 -27.83 -10.04 5.49
N HIS A 234 -27.86 -8.72 5.74
CA HIS A 234 -28.06 -8.12 7.07
C HIS A 234 -27.06 -8.58 8.15
N VAL A 235 -25.85 -9.02 7.76
CA VAL A 235 -24.80 -9.39 8.73
C VAL A 235 -24.27 -8.15 9.45
N GLY A 236 -24.25 -6.99 8.76
CA GLY A 236 -23.84 -5.70 9.27
C GLY A 236 -23.87 -4.64 8.18
N ILE A 237 -23.59 -3.42 8.54
CA ILE A 237 -23.47 -2.28 7.62
C ILE A 237 -21.99 -2.07 7.22
N ALA A 238 -21.71 -1.32 6.15
CA ALA A 238 -20.35 -1.06 5.71
C ALA A 238 -20.08 0.43 5.50
N LEU A 239 -18.84 0.87 5.78
CA LEU A 239 -18.30 2.16 5.36
C LEU A 239 -17.56 1.96 4.03
N LEU A 240 -18.09 2.51 2.94
CA LEU A 240 -17.49 2.42 1.61
C LEU A 240 -17.40 3.79 0.94
N SER A 241 -16.41 3.97 0.06
CA SER A 241 -16.33 5.17 -0.78
C SER A 241 -17.43 5.15 -1.84
N ASN A 242 -17.85 6.33 -2.28
CA ASN A 242 -18.87 6.45 -3.33
C ASN A 242 -18.40 5.94 -4.70
N ALA A 243 -17.10 5.68 -4.85
CA ALA A 243 -16.54 5.02 -6.01
C ALA A 243 -17.03 3.57 -6.20
N VAL A 244 -17.45 2.89 -5.13
CA VAL A 244 -17.92 1.50 -5.20
C VAL A 244 -19.33 1.45 -5.80
N GLN A 245 -19.53 0.79 -6.92
CA GLN A 245 -20.87 0.58 -7.47
C GLN A 245 -21.66 -0.37 -6.58
N LEU A 246 -22.89 0.01 -6.22
CA LEU A 246 -23.77 -0.81 -5.41
C LEU A 246 -24.67 -1.68 -6.29
N PRO A 247 -24.76 -2.99 -6.01
CA PRO A 247 -25.78 -3.84 -6.63
C PRO A 247 -27.19 -3.48 -6.10
N ALA A 248 -28.20 -3.94 -6.82
CA ALA A 248 -29.59 -3.81 -6.38
C ALA A 248 -29.81 -4.37 -4.96
N GLY A 249 -30.69 -3.72 -4.20
CA GLY A 249 -31.01 -4.08 -2.82
C GLY A 249 -30.09 -3.43 -1.77
N LEU A 250 -29.14 -2.60 -2.18
CA LEU A 250 -28.31 -1.80 -1.28
C LEU A 250 -28.48 -0.30 -1.58
N GLN A 251 -28.32 0.54 -0.55
CA GLN A 251 -28.30 1.99 -0.72
C GLN A 251 -27.19 2.64 0.11
N ARG A 252 -26.81 3.86 -0.30
CA ARG A 252 -25.85 4.73 0.41
C ARG A 252 -26.58 5.71 1.29
N LEU A 253 -26.05 5.88 2.49
CA LEU A 253 -26.43 6.94 3.41
C LEU A 253 -25.21 7.85 3.61
N PRO A 254 -25.24 9.09 3.08
CA PRO A 254 -24.15 10.03 3.23
C PRO A 254 -23.87 10.35 4.71
N LEU A 255 -22.60 10.58 5.03
CA LEU A 255 -22.18 11.04 6.34
C LEU A 255 -22.17 12.57 6.39
N THR A 256 -22.66 13.13 7.51
CA THR A 256 -22.70 14.59 7.78
C THR A 256 -21.60 15.06 8.73
N ASP A 257 -20.65 14.20 9.04
CA ASP A 257 -19.52 14.51 9.91
C ASP A 257 -18.63 15.58 9.25
N ALA A 258 -18.45 16.74 9.91
CA ALA A 258 -17.77 17.91 9.34
C ALA A 258 -16.32 17.65 8.90
N GLN A 259 -15.67 16.65 9.47
CA GLN A 259 -14.30 16.24 9.16
C GLN A 259 -14.25 14.79 8.65
N ALA A 260 -15.28 14.37 7.93
CA ALA A 260 -15.25 13.06 7.29
C ALA A 260 -14.07 12.97 6.31
N PRO A 261 -13.29 11.88 6.33
CA PRO A 261 -12.18 11.71 5.39
C PRO A 261 -12.71 11.64 3.95
N THR A 262 -11.88 12.11 3.01
CA THR A 262 -12.13 11.95 1.57
C THR A 262 -11.35 10.77 1.02
N PHE A 263 -11.93 10.09 0.04
CA PHE A 263 -11.31 9.03 -0.72
C PHE A 263 -10.76 9.62 -2.01
N ASN A 264 -9.46 9.91 -2.02
CA ASN A 264 -8.78 10.46 -3.18
C ASN A 264 -8.16 9.32 -3.98
N VAL A 265 -8.17 9.43 -5.32
CA VAL A 265 -7.56 8.46 -6.23
C VAL A 265 -6.59 9.17 -7.15
N GLY A 266 -5.41 8.61 -7.32
CA GLY A 266 -4.39 9.19 -8.18
C GLY A 266 -3.44 8.17 -8.77
N VAL A 267 -2.79 8.57 -9.86
CA VAL A 267 -1.68 7.83 -10.49
C VAL A 267 -0.39 8.23 -9.80
N ALA A 268 0.39 7.27 -9.37
CA ALA A 268 1.60 7.46 -8.57
C ALA A 268 2.79 6.68 -9.11
N TYR A 269 3.98 7.29 -9.07
CA TYR A 269 5.27 6.65 -9.35
C TYR A 269 6.39 7.30 -8.55
N ARG A 270 7.55 6.63 -8.42
CA ARG A 270 8.70 7.22 -7.71
C ARG A 270 9.25 8.43 -8.47
N HIS A 271 9.51 9.51 -7.74
CA HIS A 271 10.08 10.73 -8.32
C HIS A 271 11.48 10.50 -8.94
N SER A 272 12.28 9.58 -8.38
CA SER A 272 13.63 9.24 -8.85
C SER A 272 13.64 8.30 -10.06
N MET A 273 12.50 7.75 -10.49
CA MET A 273 12.45 6.74 -11.54
C MET A 273 12.67 7.35 -12.92
N THR A 274 13.51 6.69 -13.72
CA THR A 274 13.70 7.02 -15.13
C THR A 274 12.98 5.99 -16.00
N PHE A 275 12.12 6.45 -16.89
CA PHE A 275 11.33 5.61 -17.79
C PHE A 275 11.95 5.58 -19.19
N SER A 276 11.82 4.46 -19.90
CA SER A 276 12.07 4.43 -21.33
C SER A 276 11.07 5.33 -22.07
N PRO A 277 11.35 5.78 -23.29
CA PRO A 277 10.40 6.58 -24.08
C PRO A 277 9.02 5.90 -24.21
N THR A 278 9.00 4.57 -24.40
CA THR A 278 7.76 3.76 -24.49
C THR A 278 6.99 3.79 -23.18
N GLN A 279 7.67 3.57 -22.05
CA GLN A 279 7.05 3.61 -20.72
C GLN A 279 6.52 5.01 -20.39
N ALA A 280 7.27 6.06 -20.72
CA ALA A 280 6.85 7.45 -20.48
C ALA A 280 5.59 7.80 -21.28
N ASP A 281 5.50 7.42 -22.56
CA ASP A 281 4.30 7.61 -23.38
C ASP A 281 3.11 6.84 -22.80
N LEU A 282 3.30 5.60 -22.36
CA LEU A 282 2.24 4.79 -21.74
C LEU A 282 1.73 5.43 -20.43
N ILE A 283 2.62 5.92 -19.58
CA ILE A 283 2.24 6.60 -18.32
C ILE A 283 1.46 7.88 -18.63
N GLN A 284 1.92 8.66 -19.62
CA GLN A 284 1.22 9.88 -20.01
C GLN A 284 -0.19 9.58 -20.52
N ARG A 285 -0.35 8.57 -21.38
CA ARG A 285 -1.66 8.14 -21.92
C ARG A 285 -2.58 7.64 -20.81
N LEU A 286 -2.09 6.79 -19.92
CA LEU A 286 -2.86 6.30 -18.77
C LEU A 286 -3.31 7.47 -17.88
N THR A 287 -2.41 8.38 -17.54
CA THR A 287 -2.73 9.53 -16.69
C THR A 287 -3.76 10.44 -17.36
N ALA A 288 -3.59 10.74 -18.65
CA ALA A 288 -4.54 11.54 -19.42
C ALA A 288 -5.91 10.86 -19.50
N ALA A 289 -5.96 9.54 -19.73
CA ALA A 289 -7.22 8.80 -19.77
C ALA A 289 -7.96 8.86 -18.43
N PHE A 290 -7.25 8.70 -17.30
CA PHE A 290 -7.86 8.85 -15.97
C PHE A 290 -8.37 10.29 -15.72
N GLN A 291 -7.67 11.32 -16.19
CA GLN A 291 -8.07 12.72 -16.03
C GLN A 291 -9.20 13.15 -16.94
N SER A 292 -9.44 12.45 -18.06
CA SER A 292 -10.48 12.79 -19.04
C SER A 292 -11.89 12.35 -18.65
N VAL A 293 -12.02 11.44 -17.68
CA VAL A 293 -13.31 10.90 -17.26
C VAL A 293 -13.94 11.78 -16.17
N ASP A 294 -15.20 12.12 -16.35
CA ASP A 294 -16.02 12.66 -15.24
C ASP A 294 -16.43 11.51 -14.31
N TRP A 295 -15.78 11.42 -13.15
CA TRP A 295 -16.00 10.36 -12.16
C TRP A 295 -17.27 10.57 -11.33
N HIS A 296 -17.91 11.74 -11.43
CA HIS A 296 -19.16 12.08 -10.72
C HIS A 296 -20.41 11.92 -11.57
N ALA A 297 -20.26 11.62 -12.86
CA ALA A 297 -21.37 11.53 -13.81
C ALA A 297 -22.24 10.27 -13.68
N TYR A 298 -22.07 9.41 -12.65
CA TYR A 298 -22.82 8.16 -12.49
C TYR A 298 -23.19 7.86 -11.06
#